data_f3fb03cac1f72efa07d87bca54b6bc9c
#
_entry.id   f3fb03cac1f72efa07d87bca54b6bc9c
#
_cell.length_a   1.000
_cell.length_b   1.000
_cell.length_c   1.000
_cell.angle_alpha   90.00
_cell.angle_beta   90.00
_cell.angle_gamma   90.00
#
_symmetry.space_group_name_H-M   'P 1'
#
loop_
_entity.id
_entity.type
_entity.pdbx_description
1 polymer ?
#
loop_
_entity_poly.entity_id
_entity_poly.type
_entity_poly.pdbx_seq_one_letter_code
_entity_poly.pdbx_strand_id
1 'polypeptide(L)'
;MNQKNMDDDLLDVLGLGDDEDEVFVDADNRRILIEGEITQKIVQQAVMPLISMDSDGTGEPIEIFIHSLGGSALDGLVLCDVIDRLKTQTTIIVLGYAFS
;
A
#
# COMPACT_ATOMS: atom_id res chain seq x y z
N MET A 1 -22.69 18.05 3.48
CA MET A 1 -21.70 17.31 3.67
C MET A 1 -21.54 17.13 5.01
N ASN A 2 -21.26 16.10 5.27
CA ASN A 2 -21.14 15.95 6.47
C ASN A 2 -19.88 16.42 6.86
N GLN A 3 -19.72 16.54 7.89
CA GLN A 3 -18.67 17.06 8.36
C GLN A 3 -17.67 16.21 8.80
N LYS A 4 -17.71 15.09 8.27
CA LYS A 4 -16.61 14.42 8.36
C LYS A 4 -15.69 15.29 7.84
N ASN A 5 -15.57 15.82 7.49
CA ASN A 5 -15.16 16.98 7.21
C ASN A 5 -13.76 16.96 6.86
N MET A 6 -13.27 18.00 6.47
CA MET A 6 -11.99 18.11 5.97
C MET A 6 -10.99 17.75 6.99
N ASP A 7 -11.25 17.97 8.24
CA ASP A 7 -10.31 17.65 9.26
C ASP A 7 -10.09 16.15 9.37
N ASP A 8 -11.14 15.37 9.29
CA ASP A 8 -11.03 13.94 9.34
C ASP A 8 -10.30 13.40 8.12
N ASP A 9 -10.59 13.95 6.95
CA ASP A 9 -9.92 13.51 5.75
C ASP A 9 -8.44 13.86 5.79
N LEU A 10 -8.11 15.03 6.32
CA LEU A 10 -6.72 15.43 6.41
C LEU A 10 -5.97 14.55 7.40
N LEU A 11 -6.59 14.23 8.51
CA LEU A 11 -5.95 13.39 9.51
C LEU A 11 -5.71 12.00 8.96
N ASP A 12 -6.64 11.49 8.18
CA ASP A 12 -6.46 10.19 7.54
C ASP A 12 -5.28 10.22 6.57
N VAL A 13 -5.19 11.26 5.77
CA VAL A 13 -4.12 11.35 4.78
C VAL A 13 -2.78 11.46 5.48
N LEU A 14 -2.72 12.14 6.60
CA LEU A 14 -1.47 12.28 7.32
C LEU A 14 -1.18 11.12 8.26
N GLY A 15 -2.14 10.23 8.44
CA GLY A 15 -1.96 9.12 9.35
C GLY A 15 -1.99 9.52 10.81
N LEU A 16 -2.65 10.63 11.13
CA LEU A 16 -2.64 11.13 12.49
C LEU A 16 -3.96 10.98 13.20
N GLY A 17 -5.01 10.77 12.47
CA GLY A 17 -6.35 10.85 13.06
C GLY A 17 -6.86 9.55 13.59
N ASP A 18 -6.44 8.48 13.09
CA ASP A 18 -6.84 7.21 13.60
C ASP A 18 -5.81 6.22 13.21
N ASP A 19 -5.91 5.07 13.73
CA ASP A 19 -4.90 4.10 13.57
C ASP A 19 -5.17 3.15 12.50
N GLU A 20 -6.01 3.49 11.57
CA GLU A 20 -6.37 2.51 10.60
C GLU A 20 -5.29 2.19 9.64
N ASP A 21 -5.08 0.91 9.48
CA ASP A 21 -4.18 0.40 8.47
C ASP A 21 -4.96 0.32 7.17
N GLU A 22 -4.36 0.78 6.10
CA GLU A 22 -5.11 0.89 4.86
C GLU A 22 -4.22 0.82 3.65
N VAL A 23 -4.78 0.35 2.55
CA VAL A 23 -4.11 0.38 1.26
C VAL A 23 -4.88 1.31 0.34
N PHE A 24 -4.21 2.30 -0.19
CA PHE A 24 -4.80 3.24 -1.13
C PHE A 24 -4.29 2.91 -2.53
N VAL A 25 -5.17 2.87 -3.49
CA VAL A 25 -4.82 2.48 -4.86
C VAL A 25 -5.08 3.63 -5.81
N ASP A 26 -4.05 4.02 -6.54
CA ASP A 26 -4.16 5.03 -7.59
C ASP A 26 -3.90 4.28 -8.90
N ALA A 27 -4.93 3.67 -9.44
CA ALA A 27 -4.78 2.78 -10.57
C ALA A 27 -4.28 3.51 -11.82
N ASP A 28 -4.74 4.73 -12.05
CA ASP A 28 -4.37 5.46 -13.24
C ASP A 28 -2.88 5.74 -13.31
N ASN A 29 -2.25 5.95 -12.17
CA ASN A 29 -0.82 6.21 -12.11
C ASN A 29 -0.02 4.99 -11.68
N ARG A 30 -0.68 3.86 -11.56
CA ARG A 30 -0.06 2.57 -11.24
C ARG A 30 0.74 2.65 -9.95
N ARG A 31 0.08 3.13 -8.91
CA ARG A 31 0.69 3.29 -7.60
C ARG A 31 -0.19 2.75 -6.52
N ILE A 32 0.40 2.23 -5.48
CA ILE A 32 -0.34 1.94 -4.25
C ILE A 32 0.41 2.50 -3.06
N LEU A 33 -0.31 2.84 -2.03
CA LEU A 33 0.26 3.26 -0.76
C LEU A 33 -0.21 2.29 0.31
N ILE A 34 0.73 1.70 1.01
CA ILE A 34 0.44 0.82 2.14
C ILE A 34 0.70 1.62 3.39
N GLU A 35 -0.35 1.84 4.17
CA GLU A 35 -0.30 2.70 5.32
C GLU A 35 -0.61 1.90 6.56
N GLY A 36 0.22 2.02 7.60
CA GLY A 36 -0.06 1.40 8.88
C GLY A 36 0.68 0.09 9.12
N GLU A 37 0.12 -0.75 9.95
CA GLU A 37 0.78 -1.98 10.34
C GLU A 37 0.65 -3.04 9.24
N ILE A 38 1.71 -3.80 9.02
CA ILE A 38 1.68 -4.87 8.02
C ILE A 38 1.01 -6.08 8.64
N THR A 39 -0.22 -6.32 8.25
CA THR A 39 -1.04 -7.42 8.75
C THR A 39 -1.49 -8.27 7.57
N GLN A 40 -2.07 -9.41 7.87
CA GLN A 40 -2.63 -10.27 6.83
C GLN A 40 -3.67 -9.52 6.01
N LYS A 41 -4.51 -8.73 6.66
CA LYS A 41 -5.54 -7.98 5.97
C LYS A 41 -4.92 -6.96 5.00
N ILE A 42 -3.90 -6.25 5.45
CA ILE A 42 -3.24 -5.26 4.62
C ILE A 42 -2.56 -5.92 3.41
N VAL A 43 -1.92 -7.04 3.62
CA VAL A 43 -1.29 -7.77 2.52
C VAL A 43 -2.35 -8.21 1.52
N GLN A 44 -3.46 -8.73 1.97
CA GLN A 44 -4.54 -9.14 1.07
C GLN A 44 -5.08 -7.95 0.28
N GLN A 45 -5.20 -6.80 0.91
CA GLN A 45 -5.69 -5.60 0.22
C GLN A 45 -4.68 -5.07 -0.81
N ALA A 46 -3.40 -5.32 -0.61
CA ALA A 46 -2.38 -4.86 -1.54
C ALA A 46 -2.20 -5.82 -2.71
N VAL A 47 -2.34 -7.10 -2.46
CA VAL A 47 -2.04 -8.13 -3.45
C VAL A 47 -2.95 -8.05 -4.67
N MET A 48 -4.24 -7.87 -4.47
CA MET A 48 -5.17 -7.87 -5.61
C MET A 48 -4.92 -6.72 -6.59
N PRO A 49 -4.75 -5.48 -6.11
CA PRO A 49 -4.43 -4.40 -7.05
C PRO A 49 -3.10 -4.62 -7.77
N LEU A 50 -2.11 -5.19 -7.08
CA LEU A 50 -0.82 -5.46 -7.71
C LEU A 50 -0.96 -6.48 -8.83
N ILE A 51 -1.70 -7.54 -8.59
CA ILE A 51 -1.93 -8.55 -9.60
C ILE A 51 -2.71 -7.96 -10.78
N SER A 52 -3.70 -7.13 -10.50
CA SER A 52 -4.47 -6.49 -11.55
C SER A 52 -3.60 -5.60 -12.43
N MET A 53 -2.75 -4.80 -11.82
CA MET A 53 -1.87 -3.92 -12.58
C MET A 53 -0.85 -4.73 -13.37
N ASP A 54 -0.36 -5.82 -12.80
CA ASP A 54 0.65 -6.64 -13.44
C ASP A 54 0.10 -7.34 -14.67
N SER A 55 -1.19 -7.62 -14.67
CA SER A 55 -1.80 -8.39 -15.73
C SER A 55 -2.64 -7.57 -16.70
N ASP A 56 -2.56 -6.24 -16.61
CA ASP A 56 -3.41 -5.40 -17.47
C ASP A 56 -2.86 -5.22 -18.88
N GLY A 57 -1.72 -5.78 -19.16
CA GLY A 57 -1.18 -5.76 -20.52
C GLY A 57 -0.33 -4.55 -20.87
N THR A 58 -0.21 -3.57 -19.97
CA THR A 58 0.57 -2.37 -20.29
C THR A 58 2.06 -2.57 -20.12
N GLY A 59 2.45 -3.39 -19.15
CA GLY A 59 3.85 -3.56 -18.81
C GLY A 59 4.50 -2.35 -18.18
N GLU A 60 3.71 -1.32 -17.86
CA GLU A 60 4.26 -0.11 -17.28
C GLU A 60 4.65 -0.34 -15.82
N PRO A 61 5.69 0.32 -15.31
CA PRO A 61 6.13 0.09 -13.95
C PRO A 61 5.06 0.41 -12.90
N ILE A 62 5.17 -0.24 -11.77
CA ILE A 62 4.28 -0.05 -10.64
C ILE A 62 5.09 0.53 -9.50
N GLU A 63 4.54 1.51 -8.80
CA GLU A 63 5.20 2.10 -7.62
C GLU A 63 4.44 1.70 -6.37
N ILE A 64 5.17 1.25 -5.37
CA ILE A 64 4.60 0.84 -4.10
C ILE A 64 5.20 1.72 -3.02
N PHE A 65 4.36 2.54 -2.41
CA PHE A 65 4.78 3.42 -1.34
C PHE A 65 4.43 2.74 -0.02
N ILE A 66 5.34 2.74 0.93
CA ILE A 66 5.13 2.12 2.23
C ILE A 66 5.37 3.14 3.33
N HIS A 67 4.35 3.33 4.15
CA HIS A 67 4.46 4.18 5.33
C HIS A 67 4.02 3.32 6.52
N SER A 68 4.97 2.67 7.18
CA SER A 68 4.67 1.69 8.21
C SER A 68 5.79 1.61 9.21
N LEU A 69 5.45 1.34 10.45
CA LEU A 69 6.44 1.04 11.47
C LEU A 69 6.73 -0.45 11.57
N GLY A 70 6.14 -1.25 10.70
CA GLY A 70 6.38 -2.68 10.67
C GLY A 70 5.12 -3.47 10.92
N GLY A 71 5.26 -4.65 11.49
CA GLY A 71 4.14 -5.54 11.77
C GLY A 71 4.57 -6.98 11.72
N SER A 72 3.73 -7.84 11.17
CA SER A 72 4.01 -9.27 11.11
C SER A 72 5.10 -9.57 10.08
N ALA A 73 6.17 -10.18 10.52
CA ALA A 73 7.26 -10.57 9.62
C ALA A 73 6.79 -11.57 8.57
N LEU A 74 5.90 -12.49 8.95
CA LEU A 74 5.39 -13.46 8.01
C LEU A 74 4.55 -12.80 6.94
N ASP A 75 3.71 -11.84 7.31
CA ASP A 75 2.87 -11.15 6.34
C ASP A 75 3.74 -10.29 5.43
N GLY A 76 4.79 -9.70 5.97
CA GLY A 76 5.73 -8.95 5.17
C GLY A 76 6.44 -9.82 4.14
N LEU A 77 6.78 -11.04 4.51
CA LEU A 77 7.41 -11.97 3.58
C LEU A 77 6.44 -12.38 2.47
N VAL A 78 5.16 -12.54 2.79
CA VAL A 78 4.16 -12.86 1.76
C VAL A 78 4.09 -11.72 0.75
N LEU A 79 4.07 -10.49 1.22
CA LEU A 79 4.02 -9.34 0.32
C LEU A 79 5.26 -9.29 -0.56
N CYS A 80 6.44 -9.50 0.01
CA CYS A 80 7.68 -9.53 -0.76
C CYS A 80 7.66 -10.63 -1.81
N ASP A 81 7.14 -11.80 -1.45
CA ASP A 81 7.08 -12.91 -2.38
C ASP A 81 6.16 -12.59 -3.54
N VAL A 82 5.04 -11.95 -3.28
CA VAL A 82 4.13 -11.54 -4.34
C VAL A 82 4.83 -10.53 -5.26
N ILE A 83 5.48 -9.54 -4.70
CA ILE A 83 6.17 -8.52 -5.50
C ILE A 83 7.24 -9.17 -6.38
N ASP A 84 7.97 -10.12 -5.84
CA ASP A 84 9.00 -10.81 -6.60
C ASP A 84 8.44 -11.60 -7.78
N ARG A 85 7.20 -12.03 -7.69
CA ARG A 85 6.59 -12.83 -8.75
C ARG A 85 5.93 -11.99 -9.82
N LEU A 86 5.81 -10.69 -9.62
CA LEU A 86 5.21 -9.84 -10.63
C LEU A 86 6.15 -9.74 -11.82
N LYS A 87 5.58 -9.71 -13.01
CA LYS A 87 6.37 -9.61 -14.23
C LYS A 87 6.77 -8.18 -14.52
N THR A 88 5.97 -7.25 -14.05
CA THR A 88 6.19 -5.84 -14.29
C THR A 88 7.21 -5.31 -13.28
N GLN A 89 8.03 -4.39 -13.71
CA GLN A 89 8.98 -3.76 -12.80
C GLN A 89 8.25 -3.03 -11.70
N THR A 90 8.67 -3.23 -10.47
CA THR A 90 8.10 -2.52 -9.34
C THR A 90 9.18 -1.72 -8.63
N THR A 91 8.81 -0.56 -8.13
CA THR A 91 9.69 0.28 -7.33
C THR A 91 9.05 0.45 -5.97
N ILE A 92 9.81 0.21 -4.92
CA ILE A 92 9.30 0.36 -3.56
C ILE A 92 9.90 1.63 -2.98
N ILE A 93 9.03 2.51 -2.50
CA ILE A 93 9.43 3.80 -1.94
C ILE A 93 8.99 3.83 -0.49
N VAL A 94 9.95 3.94 0.40
CA VAL A 94 9.65 3.99 1.84
C VAL A 94 9.51 5.45 2.25
N LEU A 95 8.36 5.77 2.85
CA LEU A 95 8.08 7.12 3.31
C LEU A 95 8.38 7.20 4.80
N GLY A 96 9.14 8.24 5.17
CA GLY A 96 9.53 8.40 6.56
C GLY A 96 10.42 7.24 6.95
N TYR A 97 9.93 6.39 7.82
CA TYR A 97 10.65 5.17 8.11
C TYR A 97 9.68 4.02 8.18
N ALA A 98 10.14 2.86 7.83
CA ALA A 98 9.38 1.64 7.91
C ALA A 98 10.30 0.58 8.51
N PHE A 99 9.80 -0.10 9.51
CA PHE A 99 10.56 -1.14 10.15
C PHE A 99 9.73 -2.40 10.25
N SER A 100 10.37 -3.46 10.45
CA SER A 100 9.62 -4.68 10.75
C SER A 100 10.20 -5.36 11.94
#